data_21ca0eb81e3b42e43f638664573ec8d6
#
_entry.id   21ca0eb81e3b42e43f638664573ec8d6
#
_cell.length_a   1.000
_cell.length_b   1.000
_cell.length_c   1.000
_cell.angle_alpha   90.00
_cell.angle_beta   90.00
_cell.angle_gamma   90.00
#
_symmetry.space_group_name_H-M   'P 1'
#
loop_
_entity.id
_entity.type
_entity.pdbx_description
1 polymer ?
#
loop_
_entity_poly.entity_id
_entity_poly.type
_entity_poly.pdbx_seq_one_letter_code
_entity_poly.pdbx_strand_id
1 'polypeptide(L)'
;MRVYVMTLFPEMVESTLHNSITGRAMDDGRLELCCVNIRDFSKDKNGRVDDYPFGGGAGMVIEADPVYDCYRYILEKTGPDCPVIALSPKGQTFSQTKAKELSTEDQMILLCGHYEGIDQRVLDRIVTDYISIGDYVLTGGELAACVLVDCISRLIPGVLGNQESAGSESFENDLIEYPQYTRPQEWNGEKVPEILLSGNHRLIEEWRLEKSIERTRNLRPDMFRRALPGLKRSLSNRLKRKLLKPEENCDKLS
;
A
#
# COMPACT_ATOMS: atom_id res chain seq x y z
N MET A 1 15.71 -0.94 5.36
CA MET A 1 14.79 0.22 5.35
C MET A 1 14.37 0.55 6.76
N ARG A 2 14.33 1.84 7.13
CA ARG A 2 13.85 2.29 8.43
C ARG A 2 12.61 3.17 8.28
N VAL A 3 11.55 2.87 9.03
CA VAL A 3 10.29 3.63 8.99
C VAL A 3 9.99 4.19 10.38
N TYR A 4 9.93 5.51 10.47
CA TYR A 4 9.46 6.22 11.65
C TYR A 4 7.96 6.49 11.51
N VAL A 5 7.19 6.24 12.55
CA VAL A 5 5.75 6.56 12.58
C VAL A 5 5.48 7.53 13.72
N MET A 6 5.17 8.77 13.38
CA MET A 6 4.70 9.80 14.32
C MET A 6 3.21 9.58 14.55
N THR A 7 2.80 9.20 15.74
CA THR A 7 1.43 8.80 16.07
C THR A 7 1.06 9.13 17.52
N LEU A 8 -0.23 9.13 17.82
CA LEU A 8 -0.74 9.16 19.20
C LEU A 8 -0.94 7.76 19.81
N PHE A 9 -0.84 6.70 18.98
CA PHE A 9 -1.13 5.31 19.35
C PHE A 9 -0.07 4.33 18.82
N PRO A 10 1.17 4.40 19.34
CA PRO A 10 2.27 3.51 18.91
C PRO A 10 1.90 2.04 18.93
N GLU A 11 1.23 1.58 20.00
CA GLU A 11 0.88 0.17 20.19
C GLU A 11 -0.06 -0.35 19.09
N MET A 12 -0.87 0.50 18.50
CA MET A 12 -1.78 0.12 17.40
C MET A 12 -0.99 -0.26 16.15
N VAL A 13 0.07 0.46 15.84
CA VAL A 13 0.95 0.20 14.70
C VAL A 13 1.87 -1.00 14.99
N GLU A 14 2.52 -1.01 16.14
CA GLU A 14 3.46 -2.06 16.55
C GLU A 14 2.77 -3.42 16.63
N SER A 15 1.63 -3.52 17.31
CA SER A 15 0.90 -4.79 17.45
C SER A 15 0.43 -5.35 16.11
N THR A 16 0.16 -4.48 15.12
CA THR A 16 -0.24 -4.89 13.77
C THR A 16 0.95 -5.43 12.98
N LEU A 17 2.07 -4.72 12.99
CA LEU A 17 3.21 -4.98 12.10
C LEU A 17 4.24 -5.98 12.64
N HIS A 18 4.32 -6.20 13.96
CA HIS A 18 5.22 -7.21 14.56
C HIS A 18 4.74 -8.66 14.36
N ASN A 19 3.92 -8.92 13.35
CA ASN A 19 3.40 -10.24 13.06
C ASN A 19 3.75 -10.69 11.64
N SER A 20 3.69 -12.02 11.41
CA SER A 20 3.79 -12.63 10.08
C SER A 20 5.07 -12.21 9.31
N ILE A 21 4.92 -11.73 8.08
CA ILE A 21 6.02 -11.40 7.16
C ILE A 21 6.74 -10.12 7.63
N THR A 22 5.98 -9.09 8.02
CA THR A 22 6.56 -7.83 8.51
C THR A 22 7.36 -8.02 9.80
N GLY A 23 6.83 -8.81 10.75
CA GLY A 23 7.55 -9.15 11.97
C GLY A 23 8.88 -9.88 11.68
N ARG A 24 8.85 -10.89 10.81
CA ARG A 24 10.09 -11.59 10.38
C ARG A 24 11.08 -10.65 9.68
N ALA A 25 10.60 -9.71 8.86
CA ALA A 25 11.47 -8.73 8.23
C ALA A 25 12.16 -7.82 9.23
N MET A 26 11.51 -7.52 10.37
CA MET A 26 12.12 -6.80 11.50
C MET A 26 13.14 -7.67 12.24
N ASP A 27 12.80 -8.91 12.55
CA ASP A 27 13.71 -9.88 13.21
C ASP A 27 14.97 -10.10 12.37
N ASP A 28 14.85 -10.13 11.05
CA ASP A 28 15.96 -10.26 10.09
C ASP A 28 16.73 -8.93 9.86
N GLY A 29 16.32 -7.83 10.49
CA GLY A 29 16.95 -6.51 10.33
C GLY A 29 16.78 -5.87 8.95
N ARG A 30 15.82 -6.35 8.14
CA ARG A 30 15.52 -5.80 6.81
C ARG A 30 14.60 -4.59 6.88
N LEU A 31 13.71 -4.58 7.87
CA LEU A 31 12.82 -3.48 8.20
C LEU A 31 13.07 -3.08 9.65
N GLU A 32 13.18 -1.80 9.92
CA GLU A 32 13.22 -1.23 11.26
C GLU A 32 12.01 -0.30 11.41
N LEU A 33 11.13 -0.62 12.35
CA LEU A 33 9.95 0.19 12.68
C LEU A 33 10.19 0.95 13.97
N CYS A 34 10.06 2.27 13.95
CA CYS A 34 10.24 3.15 15.09
C CYS A 34 8.98 3.99 15.29
N CYS A 35 8.06 3.56 16.14
CA CYS A 35 6.89 4.36 16.48
C CYS A 35 7.26 5.39 17.56
N VAL A 36 6.95 6.66 17.30
CA VAL A 36 7.24 7.77 18.20
C VAL A 36 5.93 8.43 18.61
N ASN A 37 5.67 8.44 19.92
CA ASN A 37 4.46 9.03 20.47
C ASN A 37 4.56 10.56 20.48
N ILE A 38 3.70 11.24 19.74
CA ILE A 38 3.63 12.71 19.70
C ILE A 38 3.36 13.28 21.09
N ARG A 39 2.66 12.54 21.98
CA ARG A 39 2.35 12.98 23.36
C ARG A 39 3.60 13.17 24.21
N ASP A 40 4.69 12.47 23.91
CA ASP A 40 5.95 12.58 24.66
C ASP A 40 6.61 13.95 24.49
N PHE A 41 6.17 14.74 23.51
CA PHE A 41 6.63 16.08 23.22
C PHE A 41 5.64 17.17 23.67
N SER A 42 4.58 16.78 24.38
CA SER A 42 3.64 17.74 24.96
C SER A 42 4.29 18.57 26.06
N LYS A 43 3.99 19.86 26.07
CA LYS A 43 4.35 20.77 27.18
C LYS A 43 3.31 20.78 28.29
N ASP A 44 2.16 20.15 28.06
CA ASP A 44 1.10 19.99 29.07
C ASP A 44 1.41 18.86 30.05
N LYS A 45 1.13 19.06 31.33
CA LYS A 45 1.42 18.11 32.42
C LYS A 45 0.69 16.77 32.27
N ASN A 46 -0.42 16.75 31.54
CA ASN A 46 -1.24 15.55 31.33
C ASN A 46 -0.99 14.95 29.94
N GLY A 47 0.01 15.41 29.18
CA GLY A 47 0.33 14.93 27.84
C GLY A 47 -0.72 15.34 26.80
N ARG A 48 -1.47 16.41 27.01
CA ARG A 48 -2.41 16.95 26.04
C ARG A 48 -1.65 17.52 24.85
N VAL A 49 -2.13 17.24 23.62
CA VAL A 49 -1.50 17.63 22.36
C VAL A 49 -2.49 18.26 21.38
N ASP A 50 -3.71 18.53 21.83
CA ASP A 50 -4.80 18.98 21.00
C ASP A 50 -5.55 20.15 21.64
N ASP A 51 -6.07 21.07 20.83
CA ASP A 51 -6.88 22.20 21.28
C ASP A 51 -8.02 22.49 20.27
N TYR A 52 -8.92 23.38 20.64
CA TYR A 52 -10.06 23.79 19.80
C TYR A 52 -9.59 24.48 18.53
N PRO A 53 -10.23 24.19 17.37
CA PRO A 53 -9.87 24.87 16.13
C PRO A 53 -10.22 26.37 16.17
N PHE A 54 -9.37 27.20 15.62
CA PHE A 54 -9.70 28.59 15.35
C PHE A 54 -10.89 28.66 14.37
N GLY A 55 -11.79 29.60 14.62
CA GLY A 55 -13.02 29.73 13.83
C GLY A 55 -14.20 28.92 14.36
N GLY A 56 -13.99 28.12 15.39
CA GLY A 56 -15.01 27.24 15.97
C GLY A 56 -15.22 25.96 15.16
N GLY A 57 -16.13 25.12 15.61
CA GLY A 57 -16.44 23.83 15.02
C GLY A 57 -16.42 22.72 16.06
N ALA A 58 -16.82 21.52 15.66
CA ALA A 58 -16.74 20.33 16.50
C ALA A 58 -15.32 19.71 16.42
N GLY A 59 -14.93 19.02 17.48
CA GLY A 59 -13.67 18.29 17.53
C GLY A 59 -12.48 19.14 17.98
N MET A 60 -11.29 18.55 17.86
CA MET A 60 -10.02 19.10 18.31
C MET A 60 -9.00 19.01 17.15
N VAL A 61 -7.94 19.80 17.22
CA VAL A 61 -6.84 19.79 16.25
C VAL A 61 -5.53 19.53 17.01
N ILE A 62 -4.68 18.69 16.50
CA ILE A 62 -3.36 18.43 17.08
C ILE A 62 -2.50 19.70 16.91
N GLU A 63 -1.94 20.15 18.02
CA GLU A 63 -1.12 21.36 18.09
C GLU A 63 0.17 21.24 17.30
N ALA A 64 0.68 22.37 16.79
CA ALA A 64 1.90 22.40 15.97
C ALA A 64 3.17 22.04 16.76
N ASP A 65 3.31 22.52 17.99
CA ASP A 65 4.53 22.35 18.80
C ASP A 65 4.88 20.89 19.05
N PRO A 66 4.01 20.03 19.60
CA PRO A 66 4.35 18.64 19.87
C PRO A 66 4.67 17.85 18.60
N VAL A 67 3.99 18.14 17.48
CA VAL A 67 4.30 17.52 16.20
C VAL A 67 5.67 17.95 15.69
N TYR A 68 5.98 19.24 15.79
CA TYR A 68 7.26 19.76 15.33
C TYR A 68 8.44 19.29 16.19
N ASP A 69 8.27 19.22 17.51
CA ASP A 69 9.31 18.74 18.41
C ASP A 69 9.54 17.22 18.22
N CYS A 70 8.49 16.44 18.01
CA CYS A 70 8.57 15.02 17.63
C CYS A 70 9.34 14.84 16.30
N TYR A 71 9.00 15.63 15.29
CA TYR A 71 9.69 15.62 14.00
C TYR A 71 11.19 15.95 14.18
N ARG A 72 11.54 17.00 14.93
CA ARG A 72 12.94 17.37 15.19
C ARG A 72 13.72 16.25 15.86
N TYR A 73 13.13 15.59 16.85
CA TYR A 73 13.74 14.43 17.50
C TYR A 73 14.08 13.32 16.51
N ILE A 74 13.22 13.08 15.53
CA ILE A 74 13.48 12.08 14.49
C ILE A 74 14.56 12.57 13.52
N LEU A 75 14.55 13.84 13.14
CA LEU A 75 15.57 14.42 12.27
C LEU A 75 17.00 14.33 12.82
N GLU A 76 17.19 14.38 14.13
CA GLU A 76 18.50 14.15 14.75
C GLU A 76 19.06 12.76 14.45
N LYS A 77 18.19 11.80 14.09
CA LYS A 77 18.55 10.42 13.77
C LYS A 77 18.61 10.12 12.28
N THR A 78 17.82 10.81 11.47
CA THR A 78 17.65 10.53 10.04
C THR A 78 18.38 11.51 9.13
N GLY A 79 18.63 12.72 9.61
CA GLY A 79 19.08 13.85 8.78
C GLY A 79 17.94 14.54 8.03
N PRO A 80 18.23 15.69 7.37
CA PRO A 80 17.21 16.58 6.82
C PRO A 80 16.52 16.07 5.56
N ASP A 81 17.09 15.11 4.86
CA ASP A 81 16.60 14.64 3.56
C ASP A 81 15.59 13.46 3.67
N CYS A 82 15.20 13.10 4.92
CA CYS A 82 14.23 12.04 5.15
C CYS A 82 12.83 12.50 4.73
N PRO A 83 12.14 11.81 3.80
CA PRO A 83 10.80 12.18 3.38
C PRO A 83 9.80 12.06 4.52
N VAL A 84 8.90 13.04 4.64
CA VAL A 84 7.80 13.08 5.60
C VAL A 84 6.47 12.95 4.87
N ILE A 85 5.81 11.83 5.05
CA ILE A 85 4.56 11.48 4.38
C ILE A 85 3.41 11.63 5.37
N ALA A 86 2.53 12.59 5.14
CA ALA A 86 1.31 12.73 5.91
C ALA A 86 0.19 11.85 5.34
N LEU A 87 -0.42 11.04 6.20
CA LEU A 87 -1.53 10.15 5.83
C LEU A 87 -2.84 10.93 5.94
N SER A 88 -3.44 11.23 4.79
CA SER A 88 -4.59 12.14 4.72
C SER A 88 -5.45 11.87 3.47
N PRO A 89 -6.79 11.99 3.57
CA PRO A 89 -7.68 11.89 2.40
C PRO A 89 -7.36 12.88 1.27
N LYS A 90 -6.69 13.99 1.56
CA LYS A 90 -6.28 14.98 0.53
C LYS A 90 -5.06 14.55 -0.29
N GLY A 91 -4.41 13.45 0.07
CA GLY A 91 -3.24 12.92 -0.64
C GLY A 91 -3.60 12.16 -1.91
N GLN A 92 -2.57 11.90 -2.74
CA GLN A 92 -2.71 10.99 -3.87
C GLN A 92 -3.02 9.58 -3.37
N THR A 93 -3.93 8.88 -4.05
CA THR A 93 -4.25 7.50 -3.69
C THR A 93 -3.04 6.59 -3.85
N PHE A 94 -2.69 5.88 -2.79
CA PHE A 94 -1.61 4.91 -2.75
C PHE A 94 -1.79 3.82 -3.80
N SER A 95 -0.73 3.46 -4.46
CA SER A 95 -0.71 2.45 -5.52
C SER A 95 0.56 1.60 -5.45
N GLN A 96 0.57 0.46 -6.15
CA GLN A 96 1.75 -0.40 -6.26
C GLN A 96 2.95 0.36 -6.87
N THR A 97 2.72 1.29 -7.78
CA THR A 97 3.77 2.15 -8.34
C THR A 97 4.39 3.03 -7.26
N LYS A 98 3.54 3.70 -6.44
CA LYS A 98 4.04 4.53 -5.33
C LYS A 98 4.75 3.69 -4.27
N ALA A 99 4.27 2.47 -4.00
CA ALA A 99 4.96 1.53 -3.10
C ALA A 99 6.36 1.18 -3.60
N LYS A 100 6.53 0.95 -4.91
CA LYS A 100 7.84 0.69 -5.53
C LYS A 100 8.78 1.90 -5.41
N GLU A 101 8.29 3.11 -5.62
CA GLU A 101 9.08 4.32 -5.40
C GLU A 101 9.56 4.39 -3.96
N LEU A 102 8.65 4.27 -3.00
CA LEU A 102 8.98 4.35 -1.58
C LEU A 102 9.85 3.20 -1.09
N SER A 103 9.79 2.03 -1.72
CA SER A 103 10.64 0.89 -1.35
C SER A 103 12.12 1.09 -1.68
N THR A 104 12.46 2.11 -2.47
CA THR A 104 13.85 2.49 -2.78
C THR A 104 14.46 3.46 -1.77
N GLU A 105 13.65 4.02 -0.87
CA GLU A 105 14.12 4.89 0.20
C GLU A 105 14.79 4.07 1.31
N ASP A 106 15.90 4.56 1.83
CA ASP A 106 16.55 3.93 2.99
C ASP A 106 15.75 4.15 4.28
N GLN A 107 15.05 5.30 4.35
CA GLN A 107 14.25 5.70 5.52
C GLN A 107 13.12 6.65 5.12
N MET A 108 12.04 6.69 5.95
CA MET A 108 10.93 7.61 5.80
C MET A 108 10.23 7.88 7.13
N ILE A 109 9.50 8.99 7.19
CA ILE A 109 8.63 9.35 8.30
C ILE A 109 7.18 9.30 7.83
N LEU A 110 6.33 8.54 8.51
CA LEU A 110 4.89 8.54 8.32
C LEU A 110 4.24 9.36 9.45
N LEU A 111 3.46 10.37 9.09
CA LEU A 111 2.74 11.22 10.04
C LEU A 111 1.27 10.82 10.07
N CYS A 112 0.83 10.29 11.19
CA CYS A 112 -0.55 9.90 11.45
C CYS A 112 -1.32 11.06 12.10
N GLY A 113 -2.33 11.57 11.40
CA GLY A 113 -3.29 12.53 11.98
C GLY A 113 -4.37 11.82 12.78
N HIS A 114 -5.00 12.57 13.67
CA HIS A 114 -6.17 12.16 14.47
C HIS A 114 -7.11 13.35 14.66
N TYR A 115 -8.29 13.14 15.29
CA TYR A 115 -9.30 14.18 15.51
C TYR A 115 -9.74 14.85 14.19
N GLU A 116 -9.81 16.21 14.15
CA GLU A 116 -10.11 16.99 12.93
C GLU A 116 -8.84 17.21 12.07
N GLY A 117 -7.67 16.77 12.54
CA GLY A 117 -6.40 16.87 11.84
C GLY A 117 -5.28 17.46 12.68
N ILE A 118 -4.27 17.95 11.98
CA ILE A 118 -3.06 18.56 12.56
C ILE A 118 -3.01 20.01 12.11
N ASP A 119 -2.48 20.90 12.95
CA ASP A 119 -2.32 22.31 12.64
C ASP A 119 -1.58 22.50 11.29
N GLN A 120 -2.19 23.25 10.39
CA GLN A 120 -1.71 23.37 9.01
C GLN A 120 -0.30 23.98 8.93
N ARG A 121 0.06 24.84 9.87
CA ARG A 121 1.38 25.51 9.89
C ARG A 121 2.54 24.54 10.05
N VAL A 122 2.39 23.48 10.85
CA VAL A 122 3.41 22.44 10.98
C VAL A 122 3.41 21.54 9.77
N LEU A 123 2.25 21.20 9.23
CA LEU A 123 2.16 20.39 7.99
C LEU A 123 2.87 21.09 6.83
N ASP A 124 2.63 22.38 6.62
CA ASP A 124 3.26 23.18 5.55
C ASP A 124 4.78 23.26 5.70
N ARG A 125 5.28 23.09 6.93
CA ARG A 125 6.70 23.20 7.24
C ARG A 125 7.48 21.89 7.09
N ILE A 126 6.85 20.74 7.40
CA ILE A 126 7.57 19.47 7.51
C ILE A 126 7.16 18.43 6.46
N VAL A 127 5.94 18.48 5.94
CA VAL A 127 5.42 17.42 5.06
C VAL A 127 5.96 17.58 3.65
N THR A 128 6.53 16.50 3.12
CA THR A 128 7.04 16.44 1.74
C THR A 128 6.02 15.85 0.78
N ASP A 129 5.14 14.95 1.26
CA ASP A 129 4.13 14.29 0.43
C ASP A 129 2.88 13.95 1.26
N TYR A 130 1.73 13.85 0.60
CA TYR A 130 0.47 13.41 1.17
C TYR A 130 -0.01 12.14 0.48
N ILE A 131 -0.34 11.11 1.25
CA ILE A 131 -0.86 9.84 0.71
C ILE A 131 -2.20 9.51 1.33
N SER A 132 -3.16 9.14 0.47
CA SER A 132 -4.47 8.58 0.82
C SER A 132 -4.49 7.08 0.52
N ILE A 133 -5.19 6.28 1.32
CA ILE A 133 -5.43 4.86 1.00
C ILE A 133 -6.79 4.60 0.35
N GLY A 134 -7.56 5.65 0.04
CA GLY A 134 -8.85 5.59 -0.63
C GLY A 134 -9.81 6.69 -0.19
N ASP A 135 -10.93 6.82 -0.91
CA ASP A 135 -11.93 7.86 -0.70
C ASP A 135 -12.91 7.47 0.42
N TYR A 136 -12.40 7.35 1.64
CA TYR A 136 -13.15 7.10 2.86
C TYR A 136 -12.41 7.68 4.07
N VAL A 137 -13.12 7.91 5.16
CA VAL A 137 -12.59 8.53 6.37
C VAL A 137 -12.35 7.47 7.43
N LEU A 138 -11.16 7.49 8.04
CA LEU A 138 -10.79 6.69 9.21
C LEU A 138 -10.73 7.56 10.46
N THR A 139 -10.67 6.94 11.63
CA THR A 139 -10.53 7.65 12.92
C THR A 139 -9.13 8.24 13.12
N GLY A 140 -8.11 7.73 12.41
CA GLY A 140 -6.72 8.17 12.48
C GLY A 140 -5.89 7.63 11.33
N GLY A 141 -4.62 8.02 11.26
CA GLY A 141 -3.69 7.61 10.22
C GLY A 141 -3.01 6.26 10.44
N GLU A 142 -3.16 5.63 11.61
CA GLU A 142 -2.41 4.47 12.04
C GLU A 142 -2.64 3.24 11.14
N LEU A 143 -3.90 2.97 10.78
CA LEU A 143 -4.23 1.86 9.85
C LEU A 143 -3.68 2.13 8.45
N ALA A 144 -3.70 3.39 8.01
CA ALA A 144 -3.08 3.75 6.73
C ALA A 144 -1.57 3.56 6.76
N ALA A 145 -0.90 3.90 7.88
CA ALA A 145 0.53 3.62 8.07
C ALA A 145 0.81 2.11 7.98
N CYS A 146 0.01 1.28 8.64
CA CYS A 146 0.15 -0.18 8.57
C CYS A 146 0.01 -0.70 7.14
N VAL A 147 -0.96 -0.21 6.37
CA VAL A 147 -1.16 -0.58 4.95
C VAL A 147 0.07 -0.21 4.11
N LEU A 148 0.61 1.00 4.28
CA LEU A 148 1.78 1.44 3.56
C LEU A 148 3.01 0.59 3.91
N VAL A 149 3.28 0.40 5.20
CA VAL A 149 4.45 -0.37 5.66
C VAL A 149 4.37 -1.81 5.20
N ASP A 150 3.21 -2.48 5.31
CA ASP A 150 3.04 -3.84 4.83
C ASP A 150 3.31 -3.94 3.32
N CYS A 151 2.68 -3.07 2.52
CA CYS A 151 2.84 -3.06 1.08
C CYS A 151 4.30 -2.78 0.64
N ILE A 152 4.96 -1.80 1.26
CA ILE A 152 6.34 -1.42 0.94
C ILE A 152 7.32 -2.51 1.37
N SER A 153 7.13 -3.11 2.56
CA SER A 153 8.03 -4.11 3.12
C SER A 153 8.16 -5.34 2.22
N ARG A 154 7.09 -5.76 1.54
CA ARG A 154 7.08 -6.87 0.58
C ARG A 154 8.01 -6.64 -0.61
N LEU A 155 8.33 -5.39 -0.93
CA LEU A 155 9.18 -4.99 -2.04
C LEU A 155 10.66 -4.91 -1.64
N ILE A 156 10.96 -4.96 -0.35
CA ILE A 156 12.35 -4.99 0.15
C ILE A 156 12.98 -6.34 -0.20
N PRO A 157 14.19 -6.35 -0.80
CA PRO A 157 14.87 -7.59 -1.16
C PRO A 157 15.02 -8.56 0.02
N GLY A 158 14.55 -9.79 -0.17
CA GLY A 158 14.66 -10.89 0.80
C GLY A 158 13.59 -10.89 1.90
N VAL A 159 12.62 -9.99 1.91
CA VAL A 159 11.45 -10.04 2.82
C VAL A 159 10.49 -11.15 2.41
N LEU A 160 10.22 -11.31 1.12
CA LEU A 160 9.49 -12.47 0.59
C LEU A 160 10.48 -13.58 0.22
N GLY A 161 10.15 -14.82 0.60
CA GLY A 161 11.02 -15.98 0.37
C GLY A 161 11.20 -16.36 -1.10
N ASN A 162 10.28 -15.96 -1.98
CA ASN A 162 10.38 -16.13 -3.43
C ASN A 162 10.14 -14.79 -4.13
N GLN A 163 11.21 -14.18 -4.59
CA GLN A 163 11.17 -12.89 -5.32
C GLN A 163 10.48 -13.01 -6.69
N GLU A 164 10.44 -14.21 -7.29
CA GLU A 164 9.71 -14.42 -8.55
C GLU A 164 8.19 -14.29 -8.36
N SER A 165 7.69 -14.49 -7.13
CA SER A 165 6.27 -14.31 -6.83
C SER A 165 5.81 -12.87 -6.99
N ALA A 166 6.65 -11.89 -6.65
CA ALA A 166 6.33 -10.46 -6.77
C ALA A 166 6.10 -10.02 -8.22
N GLY A 167 6.77 -10.64 -9.19
CA GLY A 167 6.64 -10.31 -10.63
C GLY A 167 5.36 -10.84 -11.29
N SER A 168 4.62 -11.73 -10.64
CA SER A 168 3.37 -12.32 -11.16
C SER A 168 2.11 -11.91 -10.37
N GLU A 169 2.26 -11.08 -9.35
CA GLU A 169 1.16 -10.62 -8.50
C GLU A 169 0.24 -9.60 -9.21
N SER A 170 -0.94 -9.38 -8.62
CA SER A 170 -1.88 -8.36 -9.09
C SER A 170 -1.22 -6.97 -9.14
N PHE A 171 -1.64 -6.17 -10.14
CA PHE A 171 -1.11 -4.83 -10.47
C PHE A 171 0.23 -4.81 -11.23
N GLU A 172 0.91 -5.94 -11.37
CA GLU A 172 1.97 -6.05 -12.36
C GLU A 172 1.37 -6.02 -13.78
N ASN A 173 1.95 -5.21 -14.66
CA ASN A 173 1.47 -5.04 -16.03
C ASN A 173 -0.03 -4.66 -16.14
N ASP A 174 -0.59 -3.98 -15.13
CA ASP A 174 -2.01 -3.62 -15.06
C ASP A 174 -2.98 -4.81 -15.14
N LEU A 175 -2.60 -5.98 -14.66
CA LEU A 175 -3.44 -7.16 -14.63
C LEU A 175 -3.72 -7.63 -13.20
N ILE A 176 -4.86 -8.32 -13.02
CA ILE A 176 -5.16 -9.10 -11.83
C ILE A 176 -4.54 -10.49 -11.99
N GLU A 177 -4.08 -11.06 -10.91
CA GLU A 177 -3.55 -12.41 -10.87
C GLU A 177 -4.56 -13.47 -11.36
N TYR A 178 -4.05 -14.53 -11.97
CA TYR A 178 -4.83 -15.70 -12.38
C TYR A 178 -5.37 -16.47 -11.16
N PRO A 179 -6.40 -17.34 -11.33
CA PRO A 179 -6.97 -18.13 -10.24
C PRO A 179 -5.96 -19.17 -9.74
N GLN A 180 -5.79 -19.23 -8.42
CA GLN A 180 -4.93 -20.21 -7.75
C GLN A 180 -5.73 -21.45 -7.34
N TYR A 181 -5.09 -22.62 -7.42
CA TYR A 181 -5.66 -23.90 -7.01
C TYR A 181 -4.67 -24.64 -6.12
N THR A 182 -5.20 -25.40 -5.14
CA THR A 182 -4.42 -26.25 -4.25
C THR A 182 -5.06 -27.64 -4.12
N ARG A 183 -4.47 -28.49 -3.32
CA ARG A 183 -4.98 -29.83 -3.02
C ARG A 183 -6.26 -29.77 -2.18
N PRO A 184 -7.19 -30.72 -2.37
CA PRO A 184 -7.16 -31.88 -3.30
C PRO A 184 -7.43 -31.47 -4.76
N GLN A 185 -7.13 -32.38 -5.73
CA GLN A 185 -7.37 -32.12 -7.17
C GLN A 185 -8.86 -32.01 -7.52
N GLU A 186 -9.72 -32.60 -6.71
CA GLU A 186 -11.17 -32.48 -6.83
C GLU A 186 -11.79 -32.12 -5.48
N TRP A 187 -12.60 -31.08 -5.46
CA TRP A 187 -13.29 -30.59 -4.28
C TRP A 187 -14.76 -30.35 -4.60
N ASN A 188 -15.67 -31.09 -3.95
CA ASN A 188 -17.11 -31.03 -4.18
C ASN A 188 -17.53 -31.20 -5.65
N GLY A 189 -16.84 -32.07 -6.40
CA GLY A 189 -17.11 -32.34 -7.82
C GLY A 189 -16.40 -31.35 -8.78
N GLU A 190 -15.80 -30.27 -8.27
CA GLU A 190 -15.04 -29.30 -9.05
C GLU A 190 -13.58 -29.76 -9.16
N LYS A 191 -13.04 -29.79 -10.39
CA LYS A 191 -11.67 -30.23 -10.64
C LYS A 191 -10.71 -29.08 -10.93
N VAL A 192 -9.47 -29.25 -10.47
CA VAL A 192 -8.37 -28.39 -10.92
C VAL A 192 -8.22 -28.50 -12.45
N PRO A 193 -8.04 -27.40 -13.19
CA PRO A 193 -7.81 -27.44 -14.63
C PRO A 193 -6.67 -28.38 -15.00
N GLU A 194 -6.91 -29.31 -15.93
CA GLU A 194 -5.94 -30.36 -16.33
C GLU A 194 -4.60 -29.79 -16.80
N ILE A 195 -4.62 -28.60 -17.42
CA ILE A 195 -3.41 -27.93 -17.88
C ILE A 195 -2.42 -27.68 -16.74
N LEU A 196 -2.90 -27.38 -15.53
CA LEU A 196 -2.08 -27.15 -14.35
C LEU A 196 -1.43 -28.44 -13.82
N LEU A 197 -1.94 -29.59 -14.20
CA LEU A 197 -1.43 -30.92 -13.84
C LEU A 197 -0.49 -31.49 -14.91
N SER A 198 -0.38 -30.83 -16.06
CA SER A 198 0.35 -31.36 -17.24
C SER A 198 1.86 -31.37 -17.12
N GLY A 199 2.44 -30.59 -16.17
CA GLY A 199 3.90 -30.38 -16.08
C GLY A 199 4.48 -29.55 -17.23
N ASN A 200 3.69 -29.10 -18.19
CA ASN A 200 4.16 -28.29 -19.31
C ASN A 200 4.17 -26.80 -18.93
N HIS A 201 5.31 -26.32 -18.42
CA HIS A 201 5.45 -24.95 -17.94
C HIS A 201 5.04 -23.88 -18.95
N ARG A 202 5.37 -24.05 -20.25
CA ARG A 202 4.99 -23.08 -21.29
C ARG A 202 3.48 -22.96 -21.44
N LEU A 203 2.76 -24.07 -21.45
CA LEU A 203 1.30 -24.08 -21.58
C LEU A 203 0.62 -23.59 -20.29
N ILE A 204 1.21 -23.85 -19.14
CA ILE A 204 0.75 -23.34 -17.84
C ILE A 204 0.87 -21.80 -17.81
N GLU A 205 2.00 -21.24 -18.25
CA GLU A 205 2.19 -19.77 -18.30
C GLU A 205 1.24 -19.12 -19.32
N GLU A 206 1.04 -19.72 -20.50
CA GLU A 206 0.03 -19.22 -21.45
C GLU A 206 -1.38 -19.22 -20.83
N TRP A 207 -1.75 -20.26 -20.11
CA TRP A 207 -3.06 -20.37 -19.44
C TRP A 207 -3.19 -19.33 -18.30
N ARG A 208 -2.15 -19.15 -17.50
CA ARG A 208 -2.11 -18.15 -16.43
C ARG A 208 -2.33 -16.74 -16.97
N LEU A 209 -1.61 -16.37 -18.02
CA LEU A 209 -1.76 -15.08 -18.68
C LEU A 209 -3.17 -14.90 -19.27
N GLU A 210 -3.69 -15.94 -19.91
CA GLU A 210 -5.07 -15.93 -20.45
C GLU A 210 -6.09 -15.67 -19.34
N LYS A 211 -5.99 -16.39 -18.22
CA LYS A 211 -6.92 -16.25 -17.09
C LYS A 211 -6.76 -14.88 -16.39
N SER A 212 -5.55 -14.37 -16.26
CA SER A 212 -5.30 -13.03 -15.74
C SER A 212 -5.98 -11.95 -16.61
N ILE A 213 -5.85 -12.04 -17.93
CA ILE A 213 -6.50 -11.10 -18.87
C ILE A 213 -8.03 -11.21 -18.80
N GLU A 214 -8.59 -12.41 -18.80
CA GLU A 214 -10.04 -12.64 -18.69
C GLU A 214 -10.60 -12.07 -17.39
N ARG A 215 -9.93 -12.34 -16.25
CA ARG A 215 -10.35 -11.83 -14.94
C ARG A 215 -10.25 -10.30 -14.87
N THR A 216 -9.16 -9.72 -15.38
CA THR A 216 -8.98 -8.27 -15.37
C THR A 216 -10.06 -7.60 -16.20
N ARG A 217 -10.38 -8.13 -17.38
CA ARG A 217 -11.46 -7.61 -18.22
C ARG A 217 -12.79 -7.58 -17.47
N ASN A 218 -13.14 -8.69 -16.80
CA ASN A 218 -14.44 -8.85 -16.17
C ASN A 218 -14.59 -8.11 -14.84
N LEU A 219 -13.53 -8.11 -14.02
CA LEU A 219 -13.57 -7.58 -12.65
C LEU A 219 -13.02 -6.16 -12.52
N ARG A 220 -12.09 -5.78 -13.38
CA ARG A 220 -11.44 -4.46 -13.38
C ARG A 220 -11.29 -3.93 -14.80
N PRO A 221 -12.40 -3.57 -15.46
CA PRO A 221 -12.38 -3.05 -16.83
C PRO A 221 -11.58 -1.75 -16.97
N ASP A 222 -11.44 -0.98 -15.91
CA ASP A 222 -10.56 0.18 -15.80
C ASP A 222 -9.07 -0.20 -15.99
N MET A 223 -8.60 -1.23 -15.30
CA MET A 223 -7.24 -1.76 -15.43
C MET A 223 -7.03 -2.38 -16.81
N PHE A 224 -8.00 -3.16 -17.29
CA PHE A 224 -7.91 -3.78 -18.60
C PHE A 224 -7.72 -2.75 -19.71
N ARG A 225 -8.43 -1.61 -19.64
CA ARG A 225 -8.23 -0.49 -20.60
C ARG A 225 -6.81 0.07 -20.57
N ARG A 226 -6.20 0.18 -19.38
CA ARG A 226 -4.79 0.62 -19.25
C ARG A 226 -3.80 -0.42 -19.79
N ALA A 227 -4.04 -1.72 -19.54
CA ALA A 227 -3.20 -2.81 -20.01
C ALA A 227 -3.23 -3.01 -21.54
N LEU A 228 -4.34 -2.66 -22.20
CA LEU A 228 -4.57 -2.94 -23.64
C LEU A 228 -3.43 -2.54 -24.58
N PRO A 229 -2.79 -1.36 -24.47
CA PRO A 229 -1.68 -0.98 -25.37
C PRO A 229 -0.47 -1.90 -25.23
N GLY A 230 -0.15 -2.33 -24.00
CA GLY A 230 0.90 -3.30 -23.68
C GLY A 230 0.58 -4.69 -24.23
N LEU A 231 -0.63 -5.19 -23.96
CA LEU A 231 -1.11 -6.49 -24.41
C LEU A 231 -1.12 -6.59 -25.94
N LYS A 232 -1.54 -5.52 -26.65
CA LYS A 232 -1.50 -5.48 -28.12
C LYS A 232 -0.08 -5.61 -28.69
N ARG A 233 0.94 -5.18 -27.94
CA ARG A 233 2.35 -5.31 -28.35
C ARG A 233 2.93 -6.67 -28.01
N SER A 234 2.72 -7.16 -26.80
CA SER A 234 3.39 -8.34 -26.24
C SER A 234 2.75 -9.69 -26.62
N LEU A 235 1.42 -9.75 -26.81
CA LEU A 235 0.73 -11.01 -27.09
C LEU A 235 1.00 -11.53 -28.51
N SER A 236 1.05 -12.87 -28.64
CA SER A 236 1.05 -13.54 -29.94
C SER A 236 -0.24 -13.26 -30.70
N ASN A 237 -0.20 -13.38 -32.06
CA ASN A 237 -1.39 -13.16 -32.89
C ASN A 237 -2.56 -14.11 -32.54
N ARG A 238 -2.25 -15.32 -32.06
CA ARG A 238 -3.26 -16.30 -31.58
C ARG A 238 -3.98 -15.75 -30.36
N LEU A 239 -3.25 -15.30 -29.34
CA LEU A 239 -3.82 -14.77 -28.09
C LEU A 239 -4.52 -13.42 -28.33
N LYS A 240 -4.01 -12.56 -29.20
CA LYS A 240 -4.70 -11.34 -29.60
C LYS A 240 -6.09 -11.61 -30.18
N ARG A 241 -6.20 -12.55 -31.11
CA ARG A 241 -7.49 -12.95 -31.71
C ARG A 241 -8.46 -13.55 -30.68
N LYS A 242 -7.95 -14.28 -29.69
CA LYS A 242 -8.76 -14.90 -28.64
C LYS A 242 -9.23 -13.90 -27.59
N LEU A 243 -8.32 -13.05 -27.11
CA LEU A 243 -8.50 -12.26 -25.90
C LEU A 243 -8.84 -10.79 -26.12
N LEU A 244 -8.50 -10.23 -27.29
CA LEU A 244 -8.66 -8.81 -27.59
C LEU A 244 -9.69 -8.52 -28.65
N LYS A 245 -10.61 -9.46 -28.96
CA LYS A 245 -11.75 -9.15 -29.86
C LYS A 245 -12.56 -8.00 -29.27
N PRO A 246 -13.01 -7.03 -30.07
CA PRO A 246 -13.96 -6.02 -29.63
C PRO A 246 -15.23 -6.75 -29.15
N GLU A 247 -15.75 -6.38 -28.00
CA GLU A 247 -17.09 -6.79 -27.59
C GLU A 247 -18.08 -6.18 -28.58
N GLU A 248 -18.74 -7.00 -29.36
CA GLU A 248 -20.04 -6.67 -29.91
C GLU A 248 -21.01 -6.62 -28.70
N ASN A 249 -21.44 -5.43 -28.32
CA ASN A 249 -22.38 -5.08 -27.24
C ASN A 249 -21.79 -4.70 -25.88
N CYS A 250 -21.37 -3.47 -25.74
CA CYS A 250 -21.38 -2.76 -24.45
C CYS A 250 -22.15 -1.42 -24.52
N ASP A 251 -23.03 -1.22 -25.52
CA ASP A 251 -23.87 -0.02 -25.67
C ASP A 251 -25.33 -0.24 -25.22
N LYS A 252 -25.56 -1.13 -24.26
CA LYS A 252 -26.90 -1.27 -23.66
C LYS A 252 -26.84 -1.25 -22.15
N LEU A 253 -26.45 -0.14 -21.57
CA LEU A 253 -26.81 0.30 -20.21
C LEU A 253 -26.47 1.80 -20.13
N SER A 254 -27.34 2.59 -20.74
CA SER A 254 -27.52 4.02 -20.43
C SER A 254 -28.63 4.16 -19.39
#